data_ae5b0aca9f7803852cb3163a570bd737
#
_entry.id   ae5b0aca9f7803852cb3163a570bd737
#
_cell.length_a   1.000
_cell.length_b   1.000
_cell.length_c   1.000
_cell.angle_alpha   90.00
_cell.angle_beta   90.00
_cell.angle_gamma   90.00
#
_symmetry.space_group_name_H-M   'P 1'
#
loop_
_entity.id
_entity.type
_entity.pdbx_description
1 polymer ?
#
loop_
_entity_poly.entity_id
_entity_poly.type
_entity_poly.pdbx_seq_one_letter_code
_entity_poly.pdbx_strand_id
1 'polypeptide(L)'
;MNSGQSFFVIGAFVVLSTLTLNVNASLINTSTTGLEMEATLDAVSIAQSAMDEILNQEFDEETANGVRVYDPHDLTPTMSFGTDSTSEKIVGDHGVDTSRTDSFESRTKFNDVDDYEGYARKTWNPRFGWFNVTVHVEYVNEDYPDELSYGRTFYKRVSVKVMHPSLVKDVNNEVVPYVIKDLAVYRRYF
;
A
#
# COMPACT_ATOMS: atom_id res chain seq x y z
N MET A 1 -66.73 -6.82 -2.36
CA MET A 1 -65.69 -6.03 -1.69
C MET A 1 -65.99 -4.56 -1.92
N ASN A 2 -66.04 -3.77 -0.88
CA ASN A 2 -66.31 -2.33 -0.98
C ASN A 2 -65.09 -1.63 -1.59
N SER A 3 -65.28 -0.73 -2.54
CA SER A 3 -64.16 -0.01 -3.25
C SER A 3 -63.14 0.55 -2.26
N GLY A 4 -63.54 1.04 -1.11
CA GLY A 4 -62.68 1.52 -0.05
C GLY A 4 -61.69 0.44 0.50
N GLN A 5 -62.18 -0.78 0.71
CA GLN A 5 -61.34 -1.89 1.19
C GLN A 5 -60.24 -2.25 0.15
N SER A 6 -60.59 -2.23 -1.14
CA SER A 6 -59.60 -2.48 -2.21
C SER A 6 -58.51 -1.43 -2.24
N PHE A 7 -58.85 -0.15 -2.02
CA PHE A 7 -57.87 0.92 -1.94
C PHE A 7 -56.93 0.76 -0.74
N PHE A 8 -57.44 0.37 0.43
CA PHE A 8 -56.58 0.12 1.59
C PHE A 8 -55.61 -1.04 1.37
N VAL A 9 -56.07 -2.12 0.75
CA VAL A 9 -55.22 -3.28 0.43
C VAL A 9 -54.11 -2.87 -0.57
N ILE A 10 -54.45 -2.15 -1.62
CA ILE A 10 -53.46 -1.66 -2.60
C ILE A 10 -52.46 -0.73 -1.91
N GLY A 11 -52.92 0.22 -1.09
CA GLY A 11 -52.07 1.12 -0.32
C GLY A 11 -51.10 0.37 0.61
N ALA A 12 -51.61 -0.65 1.32
CA ALA A 12 -50.79 -1.49 2.18
C ALA A 12 -49.71 -2.26 1.39
N PHE A 13 -50.01 -2.78 0.21
CA PHE A 13 -49.05 -3.46 -0.65
C PHE A 13 -47.97 -2.50 -1.17
N VAL A 14 -48.33 -1.26 -1.56
CA VAL A 14 -47.35 -0.24 -1.99
C VAL A 14 -46.39 0.10 -0.86
N VAL A 15 -46.91 0.36 0.36
CA VAL A 15 -46.09 0.65 1.55
C VAL A 15 -45.18 -0.52 1.89
N LEU A 16 -45.69 -1.74 1.89
CA LEU A 16 -44.92 -2.94 2.17
C LEU A 16 -43.79 -3.14 1.11
N SER A 17 -44.11 -2.96 -0.16
CA SER A 17 -43.14 -3.09 -1.24
C SER A 17 -42.02 -2.05 -1.14
N THR A 18 -42.37 -0.79 -0.87
CA THR A 18 -41.37 0.27 -0.70
C THR A 18 -40.50 0.03 0.53
N LEU A 19 -41.06 -0.42 1.64
CA LEU A 19 -40.30 -0.77 2.84
C LEU A 19 -39.35 -1.92 2.57
N THR A 20 -39.82 -2.98 1.90
CA THR A 20 -38.95 -4.13 1.56
C THR A 20 -37.81 -3.74 0.66
N LEU A 21 -38.04 -2.89 -0.36
CA LEU A 21 -37.00 -2.39 -1.25
C LEU A 21 -35.97 -1.53 -0.48
N ASN A 22 -36.42 -0.65 0.41
CA ASN A 22 -35.51 0.19 1.20
C ASN A 22 -34.64 -0.63 2.17
N VAL A 23 -35.23 -1.61 2.85
CA VAL A 23 -34.49 -2.53 3.73
C VAL A 23 -33.45 -3.32 2.92
N ASN A 24 -33.84 -3.86 1.77
CA ASN A 24 -32.93 -4.63 0.93
C ASN A 24 -31.76 -3.77 0.41
N ALA A 25 -32.05 -2.54 -0.05
CA ALA A 25 -31.00 -1.58 -0.45
C ALA A 25 -30.06 -1.24 0.71
N SER A 26 -30.58 -1.03 1.92
CA SER A 26 -29.79 -0.77 3.12
C SER A 26 -28.88 -1.96 3.48
N LEU A 27 -29.38 -3.19 3.40
CA LEU A 27 -28.58 -4.39 3.65
C LEU A 27 -27.42 -4.55 2.64
N ILE A 28 -27.71 -4.30 1.34
CA ILE A 28 -26.68 -4.35 0.30
C ILE A 28 -25.61 -3.30 0.56
N ASN A 29 -25.99 -2.05 0.83
CA ASN A 29 -25.05 -0.98 1.12
C ASN A 29 -24.17 -1.29 2.35
N THR A 30 -24.77 -1.77 3.44
CA THR A 30 -24.04 -2.16 4.65
C THR A 30 -23.04 -3.29 4.37
N SER A 31 -23.47 -4.29 3.60
CA SER A 31 -22.58 -5.40 3.21
C SER A 31 -21.43 -4.94 2.34
N THR A 32 -21.67 -4.05 1.37
CA THR A 32 -20.60 -3.49 0.49
C THR A 32 -19.60 -2.69 1.31
N THR A 33 -20.09 -1.79 2.18
CA THR A 33 -19.21 -1.01 3.06
C THR A 33 -18.39 -1.91 3.98
N GLY A 34 -18.99 -3.00 4.49
CA GLY A 34 -18.25 -3.98 5.30
C GLY A 34 -17.12 -4.65 4.55
N LEU A 35 -17.33 -5.02 3.28
CA LEU A 35 -16.30 -5.60 2.44
C LEU A 35 -15.17 -4.59 2.10
N GLU A 36 -15.52 -3.34 1.82
CA GLU A 36 -14.55 -2.26 1.59
C GLU A 36 -13.67 -2.01 2.82
N MET A 37 -14.27 -1.99 4.01
CA MET A 37 -13.53 -1.85 5.27
C MET A 37 -12.57 -3.02 5.51
N GLU A 38 -13.01 -4.25 5.26
CA GLU A 38 -12.16 -5.42 5.40
C GLU A 38 -11.00 -5.42 4.40
N ALA A 39 -11.26 -5.09 3.13
CA ALA A 39 -10.19 -4.94 2.12
C ALA A 39 -9.20 -3.84 2.51
N THR A 40 -9.68 -2.76 3.14
CA THR A 40 -8.81 -1.68 3.63
C THR A 40 -7.93 -2.14 4.79
N LEU A 41 -8.46 -2.91 5.73
CA LEU A 41 -7.67 -3.48 6.83
C LEU A 41 -6.58 -4.43 6.33
N ASP A 42 -6.90 -5.24 5.32
CA ASP A 42 -5.91 -6.11 4.67
C ASP A 42 -4.83 -5.27 3.96
N ALA A 43 -5.22 -4.20 3.25
CA ALA A 43 -4.27 -3.29 2.61
C ALA A 43 -3.35 -2.61 3.64
N VAL A 44 -3.88 -2.19 4.79
CA VAL A 44 -3.08 -1.66 5.92
C VAL A 44 -2.04 -2.68 6.39
N SER A 45 -2.47 -3.91 6.64
CA SER A 45 -1.59 -4.99 7.11
C SER A 45 -0.48 -5.30 6.10
N ILE A 46 -0.83 -5.36 4.81
CA ILE A 46 0.12 -5.60 3.72
C ILE A 46 1.13 -4.43 3.62
N ALA A 47 0.65 -3.18 3.72
CA ALA A 47 1.51 -2.00 3.67
C ALA A 47 2.48 -1.95 4.84
N GLN A 48 1.99 -2.22 6.07
CA GLN A 48 2.81 -2.27 7.28
C GLN A 48 3.88 -3.36 7.18
N SER A 49 3.51 -4.58 6.74
CA SER A 49 4.47 -5.67 6.56
C SER A 49 5.55 -5.33 5.53
N ALA A 50 5.21 -4.58 4.47
CA ALA A 50 6.19 -4.11 3.51
C ALA A 50 7.09 -3.02 4.11
N MET A 51 6.52 -2.07 4.84
CA MET A 51 7.26 -1.00 5.50
C MET A 51 8.23 -1.56 6.54
N ASP A 52 7.78 -2.50 7.38
CA ASP A 52 8.64 -3.16 8.36
C ASP A 52 9.80 -3.92 7.71
N GLU A 53 9.56 -4.57 6.58
CA GLU A 53 10.59 -5.24 5.79
C GLU A 53 11.66 -4.24 5.32
N ILE A 54 11.25 -3.11 4.74
CA ILE A 54 12.14 -2.09 4.19
C ILE A 54 12.95 -1.40 5.30
N LEU A 55 12.30 -0.99 6.38
CA LEU A 55 12.95 -0.28 7.49
C LEU A 55 13.89 -1.15 8.33
N ASN A 56 13.86 -2.46 8.15
CA ASN A 56 14.81 -3.39 8.78
C ASN A 56 16.08 -3.60 7.93
N GLN A 57 16.16 -3.06 6.72
CA GLN A 57 17.37 -3.10 5.89
C GLN A 57 18.35 -1.99 6.30
N GLU A 58 19.58 -2.08 5.79
CA GLU A 58 20.55 -1.02 5.94
C GLU A 58 20.07 0.27 5.25
N PHE A 59 20.58 1.40 5.66
CA PHE A 59 20.10 2.69 5.14
C PHE A 59 20.43 2.92 3.67
N ASP A 60 21.61 2.45 3.22
CA ASP A 60 22.19 2.74 1.93
C ASP A 60 23.30 1.73 1.62
N GLU A 61 23.55 1.39 0.36
CA GLU A 61 24.62 0.45 -0.03
C GLU A 61 25.97 0.83 0.56
N GLU A 62 26.30 2.13 0.60
CA GLU A 62 27.55 2.63 1.20
C GLU A 62 27.59 2.43 2.72
N THR A 63 26.47 2.19 3.38
CA THR A 63 26.38 1.84 4.80
C THR A 63 26.27 0.34 5.06
N ALA A 64 26.05 -0.44 4.00
CA ALA A 64 26.00 -1.88 4.08
C ALA A 64 27.30 -2.46 4.66
N ASN A 65 27.21 -3.62 5.30
CA ASN A 65 28.35 -4.26 5.95
C ASN A 65 29.01 -3.45 7.10
N GLY A 66 28.28 -2.52 7.72
CA GLY A 66 28.74 -1.75 8.88
C GLY A 66 29.74 -0.64 8.55
N VAL A 67 29.82 -0.23 7.31
CA VAL A 67 30.60 0.94 6.88
C VAL A 67 29.94 2.21 7.42
N ARG A 68 30.77 3.15 7.91
CA ARG A 68 30.27 4.42 8.45
C ARG A 68 30.44 5.54 7.43
N VAL A 69 29.34 6.18 7.10
CA VAL A 69 29.31 7.37 6.25
C VAL A 69 29.18 8.63 7.12
N TYR A 70 30.01 9.62 6.89
CA TYR A 70 30.05 10.87 7.66
C TYR A 70 29.55 12.08 6.85
N ASP A 71 29.63 12.02 5.53
CA ASP A 71 29.16 13.06 4.62
C ASP A 71 28.01 12.53 3.78
N PRO A 72 26.88 13.23 3.67
CA PRO A 72 25.78 12.83 2.79
C PRO A 72 26.20 12.63 1.33
N HIS A 73 27.26 13.31 0.88
CA HIS A 73 27.78 13.17 -0.49
C HIS A 73 28.40 11.79 -0.76
N ASP A 74 28.73 11.03 0.27
CA ASP A 74 29.24 9.68 0.13
C ASP A 74 28.12 8.61 -0.02
N LEU A 75 26.85 8.99 0.17
CA LEU A 75 25.71 8.10 -0.01
C LEU A 75 25.35 7.88 -1.48
N THR A 76 24.52 6.92 -1.79
CA THR A 76 24.04 6.61 -3.14
C THR A 76 23.23 7.77 -3.73
N PRO A 77 23.53 8.25 -4.95
CA PRO A 77 22.74 9.30 -5.57
C PRO A 77 21.37 8.79 -6.00
N THR A 78 20.32 9.63 -5.88
CA THR A 78 18.94 9.28 -6.23
C THR A 78 18.77 8.65 -7.61
N MET A 79 19.61 9.05 -8.57
CA MET A 79 19.58 8.48 -9.94
C MET A 79 20.09 7.03 -10.01
N SER A 80 20.74 6.56 -8.95
CA SER A 80 21.27 5.21 -8.81
C SER A 80 20.47 4.35 -7.83
N PHE A 81 19.35 4.86 -7.32
CA PHE A 81 18.46 4.06 -6.48
C PHE A 81 17.91 2.86 -7.25
N GLY A 82 17.67 1.77 -6.54
CA GLY A 82 17.28 0.48 -7.06
C GLY A 82 18.41 -0.53 -6.99
N THR A 83 18.18 -1.73 -7.46
CA THR A 83 19.11 -2.87 -7.33
C THR A 83 20.46 -2.62 -7.98
N ASP A 84 21.52 -2.66 -7.21
CA ASP A 84 22.90 -2.34 -7.64
C ASP A 84 23.57 -3.49 -8.36
N SER A 85 23.20 -4.70 -8.06
CA SER A 85 23.82 -5.91 -8.62
C SER A 85 22.83 -6.82 -9.34
N THR A 86 23.38 -7.74 -10.15
CA THR A 86 22.56 -8.77 -10.80
C THR A 86 21.98 -9.78 -9.80
N SER A 87 22.59 -9.93 -8.61
CA SER A 87 22.12 -10.81 -7.55
C SER A 87 20.85 -10.27 -6.86
N GLU A 88 20.66 -8.96 -6.84
CA GLU A 88 19.51 -8.27 -6.25
C GLU A 88 18.30 -8.21 -7.19
N LYS A 89 18.53 -8.41 -8.50
CA LYS A 89 17.43 -8.38 -9.47
C LYS A 89 16.39 -9.45 -9.20
N ILE A 90 15.15 -9.01 -9.09
CA ILE A 90 13.99 -9.88 -8.99
C ILE A 90 13.65 -10.41 -10.39
N VAL A 91 13.59 -11.73 -10.52
CA VAL A 91 13.36 -12.45 -11.78
C VAL A 91 11.86 -12.75 -11.99
N GLY A 92 10.97 -12.06 -11.29
CA GLY A 92 9.53 -12.23 -11.42
C GLY A 92 8.98 -11.86 -12.81
N ASP A 93 7.75 -12.21 -13.07
CA ASP A 93 7.04 -11.86 -14.30
C ASP A 93 6.99 -10.32 -14.43
N HIS A 94 7.69 -9.78 -15.44
CA HIS A 94 7.89 -8.34 -15.65
C HIS A 94 8.56 -7.59 -14.46
N GLY A 95 9.43 -8.27 -13.69
CA GLY A 95 10.08 -7.68 -12.52
C GLY A 95 9.18 -7.48 -11.31
N VAL A 96 8.00 -8.09 -11.30
CA VAL A 96 7.07 -8.05 -10.18
C VAL A 96 7.25 -9.26 -9.30
N ASP A 97 7.57 -9.04 -8.03
CA ASP A 97 7.69 -10.10 -7.03
C ASP A 97 6.29 -10.65 -6.68
N THR A 98 6.12 -11.97 -6.74
CA THR A 98 4.83 -12.62 -6.47
C THR A 98 5.00 -13.77 -5.48
N SER A 99 4.19 -13.78 -4.43
CA SER A 99 4.15 -14.87 -3.49
C SER A 99 2.73 -15.11 -2.97
N ARG A 100 2.40 -16.39 -2.74
CA ARG A 100 1.20 -16.79 -2.00
C ARG A 100 1.50 -17.09 -0.53
N THR A 101 2.78 -17.07 -0.14
CA THR A 101 3.26 -17.54 1.17
C THR A 101 4.20 -16.55 1.84
N ASP A 102 4.15 -15.28 1.51
CA ASP A 102 5.02 -14.21 2.01
C ASP A 102 6.54 -14.44 1.80
N SER A 103 6.88 -15.35 0.86
CA SER A 103 8.27 -15.66 0.50
C SER A 103 8.71 -14.78 -0.66
N PHE A 104 8.71 -13.46 -0.44
CA PHE A 104 9.16 -12.50 -1.44
C PHE A 104 10.67 -12.55 -1.66
N GLU A 105 11.10 -12.42 -2.91
CA GLU A 105 12.53 -12.42 -3.27
C GLU A 105 13.27 -11.23 -2.68
N SER A 106 12.58 -10.08 -2.52
CA SER A 106 13.13 -8.88 -1.88
C SER A 106 13.76 -9.15 -0.52
N ARG A 107 13.16 -10.02 0.29
CA ARG A 107 13.63 -10.35 1.64
C ARG A 107 15.01 -11.00 1.70
N THR A 108 15.44 -11.60 0.62
CA THR A 108 16.72 -12.34 0.53
C THR A 108 17.70 -11.72 -0.43
N LYS A 109 17.23 -10.85 -1.30
CA LYS A 109 18.04 -10.22 -2.33
C LYS A 109 18.42 -8.80 -2.01
N PHE A 110 17.50 -8.03 -1.43
CA PHE A 110 17.71 -6.63 -1.09
C PHE A 110 18.45 -6.50 0.23
N ASN A 111 19.42 -5.60 0.28
CA ASN A 111 20.27 -5.41 1.44
C ASN A 111 20.10 -4.01 2.06
N ASP A 112 19.55 -3.06 1.32
CA ASP A 112 19.35 -1.69 1.78
C ASP A 112 17.97 -1.11 1.39
N VAL A 113 17.71 0.14 1.83
CA VAL A 113 16.43 0.82 1.62
C VAL A 113 16.26 1.28 0.17
N ASP A 114 17.33 1.68 -0.51
CA ASP A 114 17.25 2.20 -1.88
C ASP A 114 17.01 1.12 -2.92
N ASP A 115 17.32 -0.14 -2.64
CA ASP A 115 16.92 -1.29 -3.47
C ASP A 115 15.42 -1.36 -3.75
N TYR A 116 14.63 -0.82 -2.82
CA TYR A 116 13.17 -0.80 -2.95
C TYR A 116 12.63 0.32 -3.83
N GLU A 117 13.46 1.22 -4.38
CA GLU A 117 12.96 2.22 -5.32
C GLU A 117 12.44 1.55 -6.60
N GLY A 118 11.17 1.86 -6.90
CA GLY A 118 10.48 1.25 -8.03
C GLY A 118 10.08 -0.22 -7.84
N TYR A 119 10.35 -0.80 -6.67
CA TYR A 119 9.96 -2.17 -6.35
C TYR A 119 8.45 -2.36 -6.40
N ALA A 120 8.03 -3.48 -6.98
CA ALA A 120 6.63 -3.87 -7.06
C ALA A 120 6.45 -5.34 -6.67
N ARG A 121 5.44 -5.63 -5.86
CA ARG A 121 5.04 -6.99 -5.51
C ARG A 121 3.55 -7.19 -5.54
N LYS A 122 3.12 -8.45 -5.69
CA LYS A 122 1.73 -8.87 -5.54
C LYS A 122 1.60 -9.79 -4.33
N THR A 123 0.72 -9.42 -3.40
CA THR A 123 0.43 -10.21 -2.20
C THR A 123 -0.93 -10.88 -2.36
N TRP A 124 -0.97 -12.20 -2.13
CA TRP A 124 -2.21 -12.97 -2.21
C TRP A 124 -2.99 -12.92 -0.92
N ASN A 125 -4.26 -12.55 -1.03
CA ASN A 125 -5.22 -12.70 0.06
C ASN A 125 -6.27 -13.75 -0.34
N PRO A 126 -6.59 -14.74 0.53
CA PRO A 126 -7.53 -15.81 0.20
C PRO A 126 -8.94 -15.35 -0.14
N ARG A 127 -9.36 -14.20 0.40
CA ARG A 127 -10.72 -13.66 0.23
C ARG A 127 -10.84 -12.70 -0.96
N PHE A 128 -9.86 -11.83 -1.12
CA PHE A 128 -9.90 -10.75 -2.12
C PHE A 128 -9.03 -11.03 -3.35
N GLY A 129 -8.08 -11.96 -3.26
CA GLY A 129 -7.13 -12.21 -4.33
C GLY A 129 -5.87 -11.35 -4.24
N TRP A 130 -5.39 -10.85 -5.38
CA TRP A 130 -4.10 -10.19 -5.48
C TRP A 130 -4.17 -8.70 -5.19
N PHE A 131 -3.44 -8.25 -4.16
CA PHE A 131 -3.13 -6.85 -3.89
C PHE A 131 -1.84 -6.46 -4.61
N ASN A 132 -1.83 -5.31 -5.27
CA ASN A 132 -0.63 -4.75 -5.88
C ASN A 132 0.02 -3.79 -4.88
N VAL A 133 1.32 -3.98 -4.63
CA VAL A 133 2.13 -3.13 -3.76
C VAL A 133 3.21 -2.49 -4.61
N THR A 134 3.41 -1.20 -4.47
CA THR A 134 4.51 -0.46 -5.08
C THR A 134 5.21 0.38 -4.04
N VAL A 135 6.53 0.48 -4.14
CA VAL A 135 7.37 1.23 -3.22
C VAL A 135 8.05 2.38 -3.95
N HIS A 136 8.20 3.48 -3.27
CA HIS A 136 8.96 4.64 -3.73
C HIS A 136 9.82 5.18 -2.59
N VAL A 137 11.10 5.41 -2.88
CA VAL A 137 12.11 5.89 -1.94
C VAL A 137 12.70 7.18 -2.46
N GLU A 138 12.84 8.17 -1.58
CA GLU A 138 13.37 9.48 -1.98
C GLU A 138 14.07 10.16 -0.81
N TYR A 139 15.11 10.95 -1.10
CA TYR A 139 15.72 11.81 -0.07
C TYR A 139 14.78 12.96 0.30
N VAL A 140 14.73 13.26 1.59
CA VAL A 140 13.93 14.37 2.14
C VAL A 140 14.79 15.32 2.94
N ASN A 141 14.24 16.52 3.16
CA ASN A 141 14.90 17.54 3.98
C ASN A 141 14.90 17.10 5.45
N GLU A 142 16.02 17.26 6.13
CA GLU A 142 16.19 16.92 7.54
C GLU A 142 15.22 17.71 8.45
N ASP A 143 15.09 19.00 8.19
CA ASP A 143 14.23 19.91 9.01
C ASP A 143 12.75 19.81 8.61
N TYR A 144 12.48 19.44 7.36
CA TYR A 144 11.13 19.36 6.79
C TYR A 144 10.96 18.05 6.01
N PRO A 145 10.70 16.91 6.69
CA PRO A 145 10.63 15.60 6.07
C PRO A 145 9.52 15.40 5.03
N ASP A 146 8.56 16.33 4.98
CA ASP A 146 7.52 16.35 3.94
C ASP A 146 8.00 16.97 2.62
N GLU A 147 9.15 17.65 2.63
CA GLU A 147 9.75 18.27 1.46
C GLU A 147 10.86 17.38 0.87
N LEU A 148 10.84 17.26 -0.46
CA LEU A 148 11.89 16.56 -1.19
C LEU A 148 13.24 17.28 -1.07
N SER A 149 14.30 16.51 -0.88
CA SER A 149 15.65 17.02 -1.04
C SER A 149 16.17 16.71 -2.45
N TYR A 150 16.72 17.72 -3.12
CA TYR A 150 17.43 17.52 -4.39
C TYR A 150 18.87 17.00 -4.20
N GLY A 151 19.36 17.03 -2.96
CA GLY A 151 20.67 16.50 -2.58
C GLY A 151 20.50 15.26 -1.70
N ARG A 152 21.59 14.54 -1.52
CA ARG A 152 21.67 13.41 -0.58
C ARG A 152 21.59 13.93 0.85
N THR A 153 20.82 13.23 1.69
CA THR A 153 20.65 13.53 3.11
C THR A 153 20.71 12.24 3.92
N PHE A 154 20.77 12.32 5.22
CA PHE A 154 20.65 11.15 6.11
C PHE A 154 19.20 10.74 6.40
N TYR A 155 18.27 11.21 5.57
CA TYR A 155 16.84 10.95 5.69
C TYR A 155 16.28 10.50 4.35
N LYS A 156 15.78 9.28 4.29
CA LYS A 156 15.02 8.75 3.14
C LYS A 156 13.56 8.58 3.55
N ARG A 157 12.64 9.08 2.75
CA ARG A 157 11.22 8.80 2.90
C ARG A 157 10.87 7.58 2.07
N VAL A 158 10.29 6.59 2.72
CA VAL A 158 9.74 5.40 2.09
C VAL A 158 8.23 5.56 1.98
N SER A 159 7.69 5.37 0.79
CA SER A 159 6.25 5.41 0.51
C SER A 159 5.80 4.06 -0.04
N VAL A 160 4.96 3.35 0.71
CA VAL A 160 4.36 2.08 0.28
C VAL A 160 2.92 2.33 -0.12
N LYS A 161 2.59 2.01 -1.36
CA LYS A 161 1.27 2.14 -1.95
C LYS A 161 0.67 0.77 -2.22
N VAL A 162 -0.51 0.51 -1.66
CA VAL A 162 -1.27 -0.74 -1.87
C VAL A 162 -2.54 -0.45 -2.65
N MET A 163 -2.81 -1.25 -3.67
CA MET A 163 -3.93 -1.08 -4.58
C MET A 163 -4.71 -2.39 -4.77
N HIS A 164 -6.04 -2.32 -4.65
CA HIS A 164 -6.94 -3.44 -4.92
C HIS A 164 -8.31 -2.92 -5.37
N PRO A 165 -9.00 -3.59 -6.32
CA PRO A 165 -10.33 -3.14 -6.81
C PRO A 165 -11.43 -3.03 -5.75
N SER A 166 -11.30 -3.74 -4.62
CA SER A 166 -12.25 -3.73 -3.50
C SER A 166 -11.99 -2.63 -2.47
N LEU A 167 -10.97 -1.79 -2.65
CA LEU A 167 -10.75 -0.63 -1.81
C LEU A 167 -11.80 0.45 -2.10
N VAL A 168 -11.89 1.40 -1.17
CA VAL A 168 -12.80 2.54 -1.29
C VAL A 168 -12.56 3.27 -2.61
N LYS A 169 -13.63 3.72 -3.23
CA LYS A 169 -13.60 4.48 -4.47
C LYS A 169 -13.94 5.95 -4.22
N ASP A 170 -13.34 6.81 -5.00
CA ASP A 170 -13.64 8.24 -4.98
C ASP A 170 -14.97 8.57 -5.68
N VAL A 171 -15.29 9.87 -5.76
CA VAL A 171 -16.50 10.38 -6.42
C VAL A 171 -16.54 10.09 -7.93
N ASN A 172 -15.39 9.80 -8.55
CA ASN A 172 -15.26 9.45 -9.96
C ASN A 172 -15.31 7.93 -10.18
N ASN A 173 -15.58 7.14 -9.13
CA ASN A 173 -15.55 5.68 -9.13
C ASN A 173 -14.14 5.09 -9.38
N GLU A 174 -13.09 5.88 -9.12
CA GLU A 174 -11.70 5.43 -9.15
C GLU A 174 -11.27 4.89 -7.80
N VAL A 175 -10.49 3.80 -7.81
CA VAL A 175 -9.99 3.17 -6.58
C VAL A 175 -8.98 4.10 -5.92
N VAL A 176 -9.22 4.42 -4.64
CA VAL A 176 -8.28 5.18 -3.82
C VAL A 176 -7.25 4.20 -3.24
N PRO A 177 -5.97 4.31 -3.61
CA PRO A 177 -4.94 3.46 -3.04
C PRO A 177 -4.73 3.77 -1.57
N TYR A 178 -4.40 2.74 -0.78
CA TYR A 178 -3.88 2.94 0.56
C TYR A 178 -2.38 3.26 0.47
N VAL A 179 -1.95 4.34 1.13
CA VAL A 179 -0.54 4.77 1.13
C VAL A 179 -0.09 4.99 2.57
N ILE A 180 1.02 4.36 2.93
CA ILE A 180 1.75 4.62 4.17
C ILE A 180 3.10 5.23 3.83
N LYS A 181 3.56 6.17 4.65
CA LYS A 181 4.88 6.80 4.53
C LYS A 181 5.60 6.72 5.86
N ASP A 182 6.90 6.45 5.81
CA ASP A 182 7.76 6.47 6.98
C ASP A 182 9.17 6.97 6.60
N LEU A 183 10.00 7.23 7.59
CA LEU A 183 11.36 7.75 7.42
C LEU A 183 12.39 6.72 7.83
N ALA A 184 13.26 6.36 6.90
CA ALA A 184 14.53 5.73 7.20
C ALA A 184 15.54 6.83 7.57
N VAL A 185 16.19 6.70 8.72
CA VAL A 185 17.12 7.70 9.23
C VAL A 185 18.47 7.05 9.54
N TYR A 186 19.51 7.53 8.89
CA TYR A 186 20.86 7.11 9.21
C TYR A 186 21.36 7.78 10.48
N ARG A 187 21.50 6.99 11.55
CA ARG A 187 21.99 7.49 12.84
C ARG A 187 23.50 7.34 12.92
N ARG A 188 24.17 8.48 13.00
CA ARG A 188 25.58 8.51 13.38
C ARG A 188 25.67 8.25 14.88
N TYR A 189 26.18 7.11 15.28
CA TYR A 189 26.60 6.92 16.67
C TYR A 189 27.99 7.54 16.83
N PHE A 190 28.05 8.56 17.65
CA PHE A 190 29.30 9.17 18.10
C PHE A 190 29.98 8.29 19.13
#